data_22de57f2b47d59cbbced7f69ff32c485
#
_entry.id   22de57f2b47d59cbbced7f69ff32c485
#
_cell.length_a   1.000
_cell.length_b   1.000
_cell.length_c   1.000
_cell.angle_alpha   90.00
_cell.angle_beta   90.00
_cell.angle_gamma   90.00
#
_symmetry.space_group_name_H-M   'P 1'
#
loop_
_entity.id
_entity.type
_entity.pdbx_description
1 polymer ?
#
loop_
_entity_poly.entity_id
_entity_poly.type
_entity_poly.pdbx_seq_one_letter_code
_entity_poly.pdbx_strand_id
1 'polypeptide(L)'
;MSKKQKNVLWRIIVSAVLIVCLSVLGKFITLNKYIWLVLNLIPYFIIGYDILKKAVKGIFKGQVFDENFLMAVATVGAIALGDYKEGVAVMLFYQIGELFQSIAVGKSRRNISALMDIRPDYANVEVDGKLEKVDPDEVAVGTEITVNPGEKIPIDGVVTSGDTSLNTSALTGESLPRNVKTGDEVISGCINMTGVIKVKTTKEFGDSTVSKILDLVENSSMKKSRSENFITKFARYYTPAVCFSALALAILPPVIRLIAGHAAMWSDWIFRALTFLVISCPCALVISVPLSFFAGIGCASANGILVKGSNYLEGLSDTKYVVFDKTGTLTKGVFEVTGVYPENGYTKDSIVRLAAYSESASSHPISLSLKKYYGKDIDENGVTDIKEIAGHGVSAAVDGKRVLVGNLKLMKEEHIAVSTEHNEGTVVYVSEDGKYAGCIVISDVVKPNTKLALSELKKHGVKKTVMLTGDSKAAADRVAAEIGIDEVHSELLPADKVSEVEKLLDKKEPKEKLAFVGDGINDAPVLSRADIGIAMGALGSDAAIEAADIVLMDDDPAKISLAKKISVHTLKIVRENIAFALLVKAVCLVLSAVGIANMGVAIFADVGVMVVAVINATRALRLKNKTE
;
A
#
# COMPACT_ATOMS: atom_id res chain seq x y z
N MET A 1 16.55 -11.70 -18.17
CA MET A 1 15.85 -12.99 -18.43
C MET A 1 16.42 -14.08 -17.52
N SER A 2 15.55 -14.83 -16.86
CA SER A 2 15.97 -16.01 -16.06
C SER A 2 16.48 -17.15 -16.96
N LYS A 3 17.22 -18.12 -16.38
CA LYS A 3 17.69 -19.33 -17.11
C LYS A 3 16.52 -20.09 -17.77
N LYS A 4 15.37 -20.15 -17.09
CA LYS A 4 14.16 -20.78 -17.60
C LYS A 4 13.59 -20.04 -18.82
N GLN A 5 13.53 -18.69 -18.77
CA GLN A 5 13.07 -17.86 -19.89
C GLN A 5 13.97 -17.96 -21.12
N LYS A 6 15.31 -18.05 -20.92
CA LYS A 6 16.25 -18.27 -22.02
C LYS A 6 16.03 -19.61 -22.71
N ASN A 7 15.77 -20.67 -21.95
CA ASN A 7 15.48 -21.99 -22.52
C ASN A 7 14.17 -21.99 -23.35
N VAL A 8 13.12 -21.31 -22.86
CA VAL A 8 11.86 -21.17 -23.63
C VAL A 8 12.11 -20.38 -24.91
N LEU A 9 12.87 -19.29 -24.87
CA LEU A 9 13.23 -18.51 -26.05
C LEU A 9 13.97 -19.35 -27.10
N TRP A 10 14.95 -20.18 -26.69
CA TRP A 10 15.63 -21.07 -27.60
C TRP A 10 14.69 -22.09 -28.26
N ARG A 11 13.78 -22.69 -27.50
CA ARG A 11 12.77 -23.60 -28.04
C ARG A 11 11.86 -22.92 -29.06
N ILE A 12 11.45 -21.68 -28.81
CA ILE A 12 10.66 -20.85 -29.73
C ILE A 12 11.44 -20.63 -31.03
N ILE A 13 12.70 -20.20 -30.95
CA ILE A 13 13.54 -19.93 -32.13
C ILE A 13 13.75 -21.21 -32.96
N VAL A 14 14.13 -22.32 -32.33
CA VAL A 14 14.35 -23.60 -33.02
C VAL A 14 13.09 -24.08 -33.70
N SER A 15 11.94 -24.03 -33.00
CA SER A 15 10.66 -24.46 -33.59
C SER A 15 10.19 -23.53 -34.72
N ALA A 16 10.39 -22.22 -34.60
CA ALA A 16 10.07 -21.26 -35.67
C ALA A 16 10.91 -21.53 -36.94
N VAL A 17 12.21 -21.75 -36.79
CA VAL A 17 13.10 -22.07 -37.91
C VAL A 17 12.65 -23.37 -38.56
N LEU A 18 12.35 -24.42 -37.79
CA LEU A 18 11.87 -25.70 -38.33
C LEU A 18 10.53 -25.54 -39.09
N ILE A 19 9.58 -24.77 -38.57
CA ILE A 19 8.29 -24.49 -39.25
C ILE A 19 8.54 -23.81 -40.60
N VAL A 20 9.41 -22.79 -40.62
CA VAL A 20 9.74 -22.06 -41.85
C VAL A 20 10.42 -23.02 -42.85
N CYS A 21 11.39 -23.79 -42.43
CA CYS A 21 12.07 -24.79 -43.28
C CYS A 21 11.08 -25.81 -43.84
N LEU A 22 10.18 -26.37 -43.00
CA LEU A 22 9.14 -27.31 -43.45
C LEU A 22 8.11 -26.66 -44.41
N SER A 23 7.79 -25.38 -44.17
CA SER A 23 6.88 -24.65 -45.06
C SER A 23 7.48 -24.36 -46.42
N VAL A 24 8.79 -24.09 -46.50
CA VAL A 24 9.54 -23.92 -47.74
C VAL A 24 9.70 -25.28 -48.44
N LEU A 25 10.09 -26.33 -47.72
CA LEU A 25 10.27 -27.68 -48.25
C LEU A 25 8.96 -28.18 -48.89
N GLY A 26 7.79 -27.90 -48.28
CA GLY A 26 6.49 -28.30 -48.79
C GLY A 26 6.05 -27.56 -50.07
N LYS A 27 6.76 -26.53 -50.53
CA LYS A 27 6.54 -25.93 -51.84
C LYS A 27 7.31 -26.66 -52.96
N PHE A 28 8.37 -27.39 -52.64
CA PHE A 28 9.24 -28.02 -53.58
C PHE A 28 9.06 -29.54 -53.64
N ILE A 29 8.62 -30.18 -52.56
CA ILE A 29 8.53 -31.63 -52.44
C ILE A 29 7.14 -32.05 -51.96
N THR A 30 6.49 -32.92 -52.72
CA THR A 30 5.24 -33.60 -52.34
C THR A 30 5.58 -34.90 -51.62
N LEU A 31 5.50 -34.90 -50.27
CA LEU A 31 5.71 -36.07 -49.43
C LEU A 31 4.37 -36.72 -49.04
N ASN A 32 4.43 -38.00 -48.65
CA ASN A 32 3.27 -38.70 -48.09
C ASN A 32 2.74 -38.00 -46.84
N LYS A 33 1.41 -37.98 -46.67
CA LYS A 33 0.72 -37.37 -45.54
C LYS A 33 1.29 -37.77 -44.16
N TYR A 34 1.64 -39.04 -44.01
CA TYR A 34 2.22 -39.57 -42.77
C TYR A 34 3.63 -39.03 -42.50
N ILE A 35 4.45 -38.83 -43.53
CA ILE A 35 5.76 -38.22 -43.40
C ILE A 35 5.63 -36.75 -42.99
N TRP A 36 4.69 -36.00 -43.57
CA TRP A 36 4.39 -34.64 -43.18
C TRP A 36 3.91 -34.54 -41.74
N LEU A 37 3.08 -35.47 -41.25
CA LEU A 37 2.69 -35.57 -39.87
C LEU A 37 3.91 -35.71 -38.95
N VAL A 38 4.78 -36.69 -39.19
CA VAL A 38 5.96 -36.93 -38.36
C VAL A 38 6.91 -35.73 -38.35
N LEU A 39 7.15 -35.11 -39.51
CA LEU A 39 8.00 -33.91 -39.59
C LEU A 39 7.45 -32.72 -38.83
N ASN A 40 6.14 -32.50 -38.82
CA ASN A 40 5.51 -31.40 -38.07
C ASN A 40 5.38 -31.71 -36.55
N LEU A 41 5.35 -33.00 -36.16
CA LEU A 41 5.35 -33.35 -34.73
C LEU A 41 6.68 -33.02 -34.05
N ILE A 42 7.79 -32.94 -34.76
CA ILE A 42 9.10 -32.58 -34.18
C ILE A 42 9.05 -31.15 -33.57
N PRO A 43 8.80 -30.07 -34.34
CA PRO A 43 8.68 -28.71 -33.75
C PRO A 43 7.53 -28.61 -32.75
N TYR A 44 6.42 -29.36 -32.93
CA TYR A 44 5.31 -29.39 -32.01
C TYR A 44 5.73 -29.88 -30.60
N PHE A 45 6.44 -30.99 -30.50
CA PHE A 45 6.92 -31.51 -29.23
C PHE A 45 8.04 -30.66 -28.64
N ILE A 46 8.92 -30.08 -29.44
CA ILE A 46 9.94 -29.16 -28.97
C ILE A 46 9.34 -27.97 -28.25
N ILE A 47 8.28 -27.38 -28.81
CA ILE A 47 7.65 -26.18 -28.27
C ILE A 47 6.58 -26.49 -27.21
N GLY A 48 5.80 -27.58 -27.39
CA GLY A 48 4.59 -27.89 -26.63
C GLY A 48 4.77 -28.85 -25.45
N TYR A 49 5.93 -29.49 -25.29
CA TYR A 49 6.12 -30.55 -24.30
C TYR A 49 5.68 -30.18 -22.88
N ASP A 50 6.02 -28.99 -22.40
CA ASP A 50 5.69 -28.51 -21.06
C ASP A 50 4.19 -28.22 -20.91
N ILE A 51 3.52 -27.71 -21.95
CA ILE A 51 2.08 -27.44 -21.98
C ILE A 51 1.32 -28.77 -21.94
N LEU A 52 1.70 -29.72 -22.80
CA LEU A 52 1.08 -31.04 -22.82
C LEU A 52 1.25 -31.77 -21.49
N LYS A 53 2.43 -31.70 -20.90
CA LYS A 53 2.70 -32.28 -19.57
C LYS A 53 1.85 -31.64 -18.49
N LYS A 54 1.67 -30.31 -18.51
CA LYS A 54 0.81 -29.59 -17.56
C LYS A 54 -0.67 -29.96 -17.76
N ALA A 55 -1.14 -30.03 -19.02
CA ALA A 55 -2.52 -30.42 -19.35
C ALA A 55 -2.83 -31.83 -18.82
N VAL A 56 -1.98 -32.81 -19.09
CA VAL A 56 -2.12 -34.19 -18.59
C VAL A 56 -2.12 -34.22 -17.05
N LYS A 57 -1.19 -33.51 -16.42
CA LYS A 57 -1.13 -33.43 -14.95
C LYS A 57 -2.34 -32.74 -14.35
N GLY A 58 -2.90 -31.73 -15.03
CA GLY A 58 -4.13 -31.03 -14.65
C GLY A 58 -5.34 -31.98 -14.62
N ILE A 59 -5.49 -32.81 -15.65
CA ILE A 59 -6.56 -33.83 -15.73
C ILE A 59 -6.49 -34.77 -14.52
N PHE A 60 -5.31 -35.30 -14.20
CA PHE A 60 -5.14 -36.20 -13.05
C PHE A 60 -5.37 -35.53 -11.69
N LYS A 61 -5.26 -34.20 -11.62
CA LYS A 61 -5.55 -33.41 -10.41
C LYS A 61 -6.99 -32.89 -10.32
N GLY A 62 -7.87 -33.27 -11.27
CA GLY A 62 -9.26 -32.81 -11.32
C GLY A 62 -9.41 -31.37 -11.84
N GLN A 63 -8.36 -30.76 -12.37
CA GLN A 63 -8.36 -29.43 -12.99
C GLN A 63 -8.45 -29.57 -14.51
N VAL A 64 -9.57 -30.15 -14.98
CA VAL A 64 -9.74 -30.55 -16.40
C VAL A 64 -9.91 -29.35 -17.34
N PHE A 65 -10.36 -28.19 -16.85
CA PHE A 65 -10.68 -27.03 -17.70
C PHE A 65 -9.69 -25.88 -17.46
N ASP A 66 -8.38 -26.17 -17.46
CA ASP A 66 -7.36 -25.14 -17.42
C ASP A 66 -6.95 -24.67 -18.84
N GLU A 67 -6.21 -23.56 -18.92
CA GLU A 67 -5.72 -23.01 -20.19
C GLU A 67 -4.82 -23.96 -20.97
N ASN A 68 -3.98 -24.77 -20.26
CA ASN A 68 -3.10 -25.73 -20.89
C ASN A 68 -3.88 -26.87 -21.53
N PHE A 69 -4.98 -27.31 -20.90
CA PHE A 69 -5.90 -28.31 -21.44
C PHE A 69 -6.57 -27.80 -22.72
N LEU A 70 -7.11 -26.58 -22.70
CA LEU A 70 -7.76 -25.99 -23.88
C LEU A 70 -6.81 -25.89 -25.06
N MET A 71 -5.57 -25.45 -24.83
CA MET A 71 -4.53 -25.35 -25.84
C MET A 71 -4.11 -26.73 -26.37
N ALA A 72 -3.97 -27.71 -25.48
CA ALA A 72 -3.64 -29.07 -25.89
C ALA A 72 -4.74 -29.69 -26.77
N VAL A 73 -6.00 -29.57 -26.36
CA VAL A 73 -7.15 -30.07 -27.14
C VAL A 73 -7.23 -29.40 -28.51
N ALA A 74 -7.08 -28.07 -28.56
CA ALA A 74 -7.16 -27.32 -29.80
C ALA A 74 -6.03 -27.69 -30.79
N THR A 75 -4.79 -27.78 -30.31
CA THR A 75 -3.65 -28.06 -31.18
C THR A 75 -3.57 -29.52 -31.61
N VAL A 76 -3.91 -30.48 -30.73
CA VAL A 76 -4.04 -31.90 -31.08
C VAL A 76 -5.19 -32.10 -32.06
N GLY A 77 -6.32 -31.43 -31.84
CA GLY A 77 -7.48 -31.46 -32.75
C GLY A 77 -7.16 -30.92 -34.14
N ALA A 78 -6.44 -29.81 -34.27
CA ALA A 78 -5.98 -29.26 -35.54
C ALA A 78 -5.07 -30.26 -36.28
N ILE A 79 -4.14 -30.89 -35.58
CA ILE A 79 -3.26 -31.92 -36.13
C ILE A 79 -4.07 -33.13 -36.60
N ALA A 80 -5.08 -33.57 -35.85
CA ALA A 80 -5.94 -34.69 -36.20
C ALA A 80 -6.79 -34.41 -37.46
N LEU A 81 -7.20 -33.16 -37.68
CA LEU A 81 -7.88 -32.70 -38.88
C LEU A 81 -6.97 -32.61 -40.12
N GLY A 82 -5.65 -32.72 -39.93
CA GLY A 82 -4.65 -32.62 -40.98
C GLY A 82 -4.02 -31.25 -41.17
N ASP A 83 -4.40 -30.27 -40.33
CA ASP A 83 -3.83 -28.91 -40.35
C ASP A 83 -2.61 -28.82 -39.46
N TYR A 84 -1.57 -29.61 -39.82
CA TYR A 84 -0.35 -29.77 -39.05
C TYR A 84 0.36 -28.44 -38.80
N LYS A 85 0.43 -27.57 -39.84
CA LYS A 85 1.09 -26.26 -39.77
C LYS A 85 0.39 -25.32 -38.80
N GLU A 86 -0.94 -25.31 -38.81
CA GLU A 86 -1.72 -24.47 -37.89
C GLU A 86 -1.55 -24.94 -36.44
N GLY A 87 -1.66 -26.25 -36.17
CA GLY A 87 -1.47 -26.79 -34.83
C GLY A 87 -0.14 -26.44 -34.22
N VAL A 88 0.96 -26.48 -35.02
CA VAL A 88 2.31 -26.09 -34.54
C VAL A 88 2.44 -24.58 -34.40
N ALA A 89 1.90 -23.79 -35.33
CA ALA A 89 1.92 -22.33 -35.27
C ALA A 89 1.16 -21.80 -34.04
N VAL A 90 -0.01 -22.38 -33.75
CA VAL A 90 -0.81 -22.06 -32.55
C VAL A 90 0.01 -22.26 -31.28
N MET A 91 0.67 -23.43 -31.15
CA MET A 91 1.50 -23.72 -29.98
C MET A 91 2.70 -22.77 -29.88
N LEU A 92 3.29 -22.38 -31.03
CA LEU A 92 4.38 -21.42 -31.10
C LEU A 92 3.93 -20.03 -30.63
N PHE A 93 2.84 -19.49 -31.13
CA PHE A 93 2.32 -18.18 -30.73
C PHE A 93 1.91 -18.16 -29.26
N TYR A 94 1.32 -19.25 -28.77
CA TYR A 94 0.99 -19.37 -27.35
C TYR A 94 2.25 -19.30 -26.47
N GLN A 95 3.32 -20.04 -26.83
CA GLN A 95 4.59 -19.99 -26.09
C GLN A 95 5.29 -18.62 -26.16
N ILE A 96 5.15 -17.93 -27.30
CA ILE A 96 5.61 -16.54 -27.40
C ILE A 96 4.85 -15.66 -26.40
N GLY A 97 3.52 -15.80 -26.33
CA GLY A 97 2.66 -15.10 -25.37
C GLY A 97 3.07 -15.37 -23.92
N GLU A 98 3.22 -16.66 -23.55
CA GLU A 98 3.69 -17.09 -22.23
C GLU A 98 5.06 -16.51 -21.86
N LEU A 99 5.99 -16.46 -22.83
CA LEU A 99 7.31 -15.87 -22.61
C LEU A 99 7.21 -14.36 -22.36
N PHE A 100 6.45 -13.62 -23.17
CA PHE A 100 6.21 -12.19 -22.97
C PHE A 100 5.57 -11.92 -21.61
N GLN A 101 4.56 -12.69 -21.23
CA GLN A 101 3.90 -12.64 -19.92
C GLN A 101 4.92 -12.83 -18.80
N SER A 102 5.72 -13.90 -18.86
CA SER A 102 6.73 -14.20 -17.84
C SER A 102 7.77 -13.08 -17.70
N ILE A 103 8.17 -12.45 -18.81
CA ILE A 103 9.10 -11.32 -18.81
C ILE A 103 8.44 -10.07 -18.22
N ALA A 104 7.22 -9.74 -18.65
CA ALA A 104 6.49 -8.56 -18.20
C ALA A 104 6.17 -8.61 -16.70
N VAL A 105 5.64 -9.74 -16.22
CA VAL A 105 5.39 -9.97 -14.79
C VAL A 105 6.68 -9.94 -13.98
N GLY A 106 7.73 -10.61 -14.47
CA GLY A 106 9.03 -10.62 -13.80
C GLY A 106 9.70 -9.24 -13.77
N LYS A 107 9.52 -8.40 -14.81
CA LYS A 107 10.03 -7.02 -14.82
C LYS A 107 9.22 -6.13 -13.88
N SER A 108 7.90 -6.27 -13.86
CA SER A 108 7.04 -5.50 -12.97
C SER A 108 7.32 -5.82 -11.50
N ARG A 109 7.43 -7.11 -11.15
CA ARG A 109 7.81 -7.52 -9.77
C ARG A 109 9.18 -6.98 -9.37
N ARG A 110 10.17 -7.01 -10.27
CA ARG A 110 11.51 -6.45 -9.98
C ARG A 110 11.50 -4.94 -9.86
N ASN A 111 10.70 -4.23 -10.65
CA ASN A 111 10.56 -2.78 -10.51
C ASN A 111 9.95 -2.40 -9.16
N ILE A 112 9.00 -3.19 -8.66
CA ILE A 112 8.41 -3.02 -7.32
C ILE A 112 9.46 -3.32 -6.24
N SER A 113 10.22 -4.41 -6.36
CA SER A 113 11.34 -4.71 -5.44
C SER A 113 12.46 -3.67 -5.52
N ALA A 114 12.73 -3.08 -6.68
CA ALA A 114 13.75 -2.04 -6.84
C ALA A 114 13.29 -0.66 -6.29
N LEU A 115 11.98 -0.40 -6.29
CA LEU A 115 11.40 0.75 -5.55
C LEU A 115 11.51 0.54 -4.03
N MET A 116 11.76 -0.69 -3.60
CA MET A 116 11.93 -1.12 -2.22
C MET A 116 13.36 -1.66 -1.96
N ASP A 117 14.36 -1.13 -2.66
CA ASP A 117 15.77 -1.43 -2.38
C ASP A 117 16.20 -0.76 -1.05
N ILE A 118 15.46 -1.12 0.02
CA ILE A 118 15.72 -0.68 1.40
C ILE A 118 16.49 -1.75 2.18
N ARG A 119 16.52 -3.01 1.71
CA ARG A 119 17.24 -4.09 2.41
C ARG A 119 18.74 -3.79 2.44
N PRO A 120 19.36 -3.79 3.62
CA PRO A 120 20.80 -3.73 3.76
C PRO A 120 21.44 -5.05 3.32
N ASP A 121 22.56 -4.96 2.62
CA ASP A 121 23.29 -6.16 2.15
C ASP A 121 24.20 -6.75 3.22
N TYR A 122 24.66 -5.96 4.19
CA TYR A 122 25.59 -6.35 5.25
C TYR A 122 25.51 -5.40 6.45
N ALA A 123 26.03 -5.84 7.60
CA ALA A 123 26.33 -5.03 8.77
C ALA A 123 27.85 -5.04 9.01
N ASN A 124 28.45 -3.88 9.39
CA ASN A 124 29.85 -3.84 9.80
C ASN A 124 29.93 -4.01 11.32
N VAL A 125 30.47 -5.12 11.78
CA VAL A 125 30.69 -5.45 13.20
C VAL A 125 32.19 -5.43 13.48
N GLU A 126 32.58 -4.90 14.63
CA GLU A 126 33.97 -4.89 15.07
C GLU A 126 34.30 -6.22 15.76
N VAL A 127 35.17 -7.02 15.12
CA VAL A 127 35.68 -8.28 15.65
C VAL A 127 37.21 -8.16 15.77
N ASP A 128 37.75 -8.36 16.95
CA ASP A 128 39.21 -8.25 17.24
C ASP A 128 39.84 -6.93 16.75
N GLY A 129 39.11 -5.80 16.87
CA GLY A 129 39.58 -4.49 16.44
C GLY A 129 39.59 -4.24 14.93
N LYS A 130 38.95 -5.11 14.14
CA LYS A 130 38.74 -4.95 12.70
C LYS A 130 37.25 -4.97 12.36
N LEU A 131 36.87 -4.12 11.40
CA LEU A 131 35.51 -4.13 10.87
C LEU A 131 35.35 -5.28 9.88
N GLU A 132 34.46 -6.21 10.20
CA GLU A 132 34.06 -7.31 9.34
C GLU A 132 32.63 -7.11 8.84
N LYS A 133 32.42 -7.46 7.57
CA LYS A 133 31.07 -7.46 6.96
C LYS A 133 30.40 -8.79 7.24
N VAL A 134 29.31 -8.76 8.00
CA VAL A 134 28.51 -9.94 8.33
C VAL A 134 27.10 -9.80 7.74
N ASP A 135 26.42 -10.93 7.54
CA ASP A 135 25.00 -10.89 7.15
C ASP A 135 24.18 -10.27 8.32
N PRO A 136 23.27 -9.32 8.06
CA PRO A 136 22.43 -8.76 9.10
C PRO A 136 21.65 -9.80 9.92
N ASP A 137 21.31 -10.95 9.32
CA ASP A 137 20.62 -12.06 10.01
C ASP A 137 21.51 -12.73 11.09
N GLU A 138 22.83 -12.54 11.05
CA GLU A 138 23.78 -13.10 12.03
C GLU A 138 24.08 -12.15 13.21
N VAL A 139 23.55 -10.92 13.18
CA VAL A 139 23.82 -9.90 14.19
C VAL A 139 22.85 -10.04 15.38
N ALA A 140 23.40 -10.32 16.56
CA ALA A 140 22.62 -10.44 17.79
C ALA A 140 22.16 -9.06 18.33
N VAL A 141 21.07 -9.06 19.10
CA VAL A 141 20.61 -7.86 19.85
C VAL A 141 21.68 -7.39 20.82
N GLY A 142 21.92 -6.09 20.88
CA GLY A 142 22.92 -5.46 21.75
C GLY A 142 24.31 -5.36 21.11
N THR A 143 24.51 -5.88 19.91
CA THR A 143 25.77 -5.75 19.14
C THR A 143 25.95 -4.29 18.68
N GLU A 144 27.18 -3.79 18.78
CA GLU A 144 27.53 -2.48 18.24
C GLU A 144 27.97 -2.62 16.77
N ILE A 145 27.23 -1.95 15.88
CA ILE A 145 27.50 -1.91 14.44
C ILE A 145 27.99 -0.54 14.03
N THR A 146 28.89 -0.49 13.05
CA THR A 146 29.42 0.76 12.48
C THR A 146 28.77 1.04 11.14
N VAL A 147 28.22 2.25 10.96
CA VAL A 147 27.56 2.66 9.70
C VAL A 147 28.32 3.85 9.12
N ASN A 148 28.95 3.66 7.98
CA ASN A 148 29.70 4.70 7.29
C ASN A 148 28.80 5.58 6.42
N PRO A 149 29.23 6.81 6.04
CA PRO A 149 28.52 7.62 5.06
C PRO A 149 28.27 6.88 3.75
N GLY A 150 27.03 6.94 3.26
CA GLY A 150 26.55 6.22 2.07
C GLY A 150 26.03 4.80 2.34
N GLU A 151 26.22 4.25 3.54
CA GLU A 151 25.71 2.93 3.91
C GLU A 151 24.29 3.00 4.47
N LYS A 152 23.52 1.93 4.29
CA LYS A 152 22.23 1.76 4.93
C LYS A 152 22.40 1.29 6.36
N ILE A 153 21.57 1.77 7.28
CA ILE A 153 21.49 1.23 8.64
C ILE A 153 20.92 -0.19 8.56
N PRO A 154 21.66 -1.23 9.00
CA PRO A 154 21.22 -2.60 8.78
C PRO A 154 20.11 -3.06 9.73
N ILE A 155 20.12 -2.61 10.99
CA ILE A 155 19.19 -3.07 12.04
C ILE A 155 18.78 -1.86 12.88
N ASP A 156 17.56 -1.86 13.42
CA ASP A 156 17.08 -0.82 14.34
C ASP A 156 17.94 -0.78 15.60
N GLY A 157 18.22 0.42 16.10
CA GLY A 157 19.08 0.59 17.26
C GLY A 157 19.16 2.02 17.80
N VAL A 158 20.06 2.22 18.75
CA VAL A 158 20.35 3.53 19.36
C VAL A 158 21.78 3.93 19.04
N VAL A 159 21.98 5.19 18.64
CA VAL A 159 23.32 5.74 18.37
C VAL A 159 24.13 5.81 19.65
N THR A 160 25.24 5.09 19.70
CA THR A 160 26.19 5.10 20.85
C THR A 160 27.30 6.12 20.69
N SER A 161 27.67 6.45 19.44
CA SER A 161 28.74 7.41 19.14
C SER A 161 28.55 8.02 17.76
N GLY A 162 28.91 9.28 17.62
CA GLY A 162 28.84 10.04 16.37
C GLY A 162 27.56 10.84 16.22
N ASP A 163 27.56 11.71 15.23
CA ASP A 163 26.41 12.50 14.77
C ASP A 163 26.38 12.51 13.24
N THR A 164 25.19 12.49 12.67
CA THR A 164 24.99 12.46 11.21
C THR A 164 23.60 12.94 10.79
N SER A 165 23.43 13.10 9.48
CA SER A 165 22.12 13.26 8.84
C SER A 165 21.73 11.95 8.15
N LEU A 166 20.52 11.48 8.38
CA LEU A 166 19.97 10.28 7.76
C LEU A 166 19.01 10.66 6.64
N ASN A 167 19.19 10.03 5.49
CA ASN A 167 18.20 10.08 4.42
C ASN A 167 17.14 8.98 4.66
N THR A 168 15.93 9.41 4.98
CA THR A 168 14.78 8.54 5.27
C THR A 168 13.87 8.36 4.06
N SER A 169 14.17 8.99 2.91
CA SER A 169 13.28 9.08 1.75
C SER A 169 12.84 7.74 1.18
N ALA A 170 13.68 6.71 1.31
CA ALA A 170 13.35 5.35 0.87
C ALA A 170 12.25 4.70 1.72
N LEU A 171 12.09 5.12 2.97
CA LEU A 171 11.09 4.62 3.92
C LEU A 171 9.86 5.54 3.98
N THR A 172 10.09 6.82 4.23
CA THR A 172 9.02 7.79 4.47
C THR A 172 8.56 8.52 3.20
N GLY A 173 9.40 8.56 2.17
CA GLY A 173 9.20 9.41 0.99
C GLY A 173 9.54 10.88 1.21
N GLU A 174 10.01 11.25 2.41
CA GLU A 174 10.44 12.62 2.72
C GLU A 174 11.84 12.90 2.16
N SER A 175 11.99 14.06 1.51
CA SER A 175 13.29 14.47 0.94
C SER A 175 14.21 15.17 1.95
N LEU A 176 13.68 15.59 3.10
CA LEU A 176 14.48 16.29 4.12
C LEU A 176 15.24 15.29 4.99
N PRO A 177 16.58 15.42 5.10
CA PRO A 177 17.36 14.56 5.97
C PRO A 177 17.03 14.80 7.46
N ARG A 178 17.00 13.72 8.24
CA ARG A 178 16.83 13.77 9.70
C ARG A 178 18.19 13.78 10.37
N ASN A 179 18.47 14.79 11.20
CA ASN A 179 19.69 14.82 12.00
C ASN A 179 19.54 13.91 13.21
N VAL A 180 20.58 13.13 13.50
CA VAL A 180 20.68 12.22 14.65
C VAL A 180 22.01 12.39 15.36
N LYS A 181 21.99 12.22 16.67
CA LYS A 181 23.13 12.31 17.58
C LYS A 181 23.15 11.14 18.56
N THR A 182 24.20 11.03 19.34
CA THR A 182 24.31 10.02 20.40
C THR A 182 23.10 10.05 21.33
N GLY A 183 22.49 8.88 21.54
CA GLY A 183 21.27 8.67 22.33
C GLY A 183 19.97 8.64 21.48
N ASP A 184 20.01 9.04 20.23
CA ASP A 184 18.83 9.00 19.36
C ASP A 184 18.60 7.59 18.79
N GLU A 185 17.32 7.23 18.65
CA GLU A 185 16.91 6.00 17.97
C GLU A 185 17.03 6.14 16.45
N VAL A 186 17.54 5.10 15.81
CA VAL A 186 17.66 4.97 14.36
C VAL A 186 17.02 3.69 13.87
N ILE A 187 16.46 3.75 12.69
CA ILE A 187 15.73 2.65 12.06
C ILE A 187 16.48 2.10 10.85
N SER A 188 16.37 0.80 10.66
CA SER A 188 16.96 0.08 9.53
C SER A 188 16.43 0.60 8.19
N GLY A 189 17.28 0.59 7.15
CA GLY A 189 16.94 1.05 5.80
C GLY A 189 17.16 2.53 5.53
N CYS A 190 17.38 3.38 6.56
CA CYS A 190 17.85 4.76 6.37
C CYS A 190 19.28 4.77 5.86
N ILE A 191 19.61 5.73 4.98
CA ILE A 191 20.97 5.89 4.46
C ILE A 191 21.69 6.93 5.30
N ASN A 192 22.84 6.56 5.84
CA ASN A 192 23.74 7.48 6.52
C ASN A 192 24.40 8.45 5.53
N MET A 193 24.36 9.76 5.74
CA MET A 193 24.79 10.73 4.74
C MET A 193 26.17 11.34 5.03
N THR A 194 26.49 11.71 6.27
CA THR A 194 27.61 12.61 6.55
C THR A 194 28.68 12.06 7.48
N GLY A 195 28.32 11.65 8.69
CA GLY A 195 29.24 11.20 9.72
C GLY A 195 29.28 9.69 9.88
N VAL A 196 30.36 9.14 10.45
CA VAL A 196 30.37 7.73 10.88
C VAL A 196 29.65 7.65 12.21
N ILE A 197 28.68 6.74 12.32
CA ILE A 197 27.96 6.47 13.57
C ILE A 197 28.16 5.04 14.01
N LYS A 198 28.20 4.84 15.33
CA LYS A 198 28.08 3.52 15.94
C LYS A 198 26.67 3.37 16.51
N VAL A 199 26.05 2.26 16.23
CA VAL A 199 24.65 1.96 16.60
C VAL A 199 24.63 0.65 17.38
N LYS A 200 24.04 0.65 18.57
CA LYS A 200 23.77 -0.55 19.35
C LYS A 200 22.40 -1.10 18.94
N THR A 201 22.39 -2.32 18.42
CA THR A 201 21.16 -2.96 17.94
C THR A 201 20.17 -3.19 19.08
N THR A 202 18.89 -2.92 18.84
CA THR A 202 17.77 -3.13 19.80
C THR A 202 16.87 -4.28 19.43
N LYS A 203 16.98 -4.76 18.18
CA LYS A 203 16.17 -5.87 17.63
C LYS A 203 17.05 -6.83 16.84
N GLU A 204 16.56 -8.03 16.57
CA GLU A 204 17.11 -8.92 15.53
C GLU A 204 16.72 -8.40 14.14
N PHE A 205 17.47 -8.80 13.10
CA PHE A 205 17.18 -8.34 11.73
C PHE A 205 15.77 -8.71 11.27
N GLY A 206 15.29 -9.93 11.61
CA GLY A 206 13.94 -10.39 11.29
C GLY A 206 12.83 -9.51 11.88
N ASP A 207 13.08 -8.89 13.03
CA ASP A 207 12.16 -7.98 13.72
C ASP A 207 12.40 -6.50 13.42
N SER A 208 13.41 -6.19 12.59
CA SER A 208 13.73 -4.83 12.19
C SER A 208 12.62 -4.18 11.35
N THR A 209 12.57 -2.86 11.36
CA THR A 209 11.59 -2.08 10.58
C THR A 209 11.63 -2.43 9.10
N VAL A 210 12.82 -2.55 8.52
CA VAL A 210 13.00 -2.95 7.11
C VAL A 210 12.45 -4.35 6.85
N SER A 211 12.76 -5.33 7.71
CA SER A 211 12.30 -6.70 7.53
C SER A 211 10.78 -6.78 7.56
N LYS A 212 10.13 -6.10 8.51
CA LYS A 212 8.67 -6.01 8.61
C LYS A 212 8.03 -5.35 7.39
N ILE A 213 8.62 -4.26 6.89
CA ILE A 213 8.15 -3.59 5.67
C ILE A 213 8.23 -4.54 4.46
N LEU A 214 9.36 -5.23 4.30
CA LEU A 214 9.56 -6.18 3.20
C LEU A 214 8.55 -7.33 3.28
N ASP A 215 8.34 -7.90 4.47
CA ASP A 215 7.36 -8.96 4.71
C ASP A 215 5.93 -8.50 4.40
N LEU A 216 5.55 -7.31 4.85
CA LEU A 216 4.23 -6.73 4.56
C LEU A 216 3.99 -6.58 3.04
N VAL A 217 4.99 -6.15 2.29
CA VAL A 217 4.87 -5.97 0.84
C VAL A 217 4.88 -7.31 0.12
N GLU A 218 5.74 -8.23 0.51
CA GLU A 218 5.81 -9.58 -0.08
C GLU A 218 4.52 -10.35 0.19
N ASN A 219 4.00 -10.28 1.41
CA ASN A 219 2.76 -10.94 1.83
C ASN A 219 1.48 -10.19 1.46
N SER A 220 1.57 -8.93 1.02
CA SER A 220 0.40 -8.15 0.57
C SER A 220 -0.39 -8.82 -0.56
N SER A 221 0.24 -9.73 -1.30
CA SER A 221 -0.40 -10.54 -2.35
C SER A 221 -1.32 -11.65 -1.83
N MET A 222 -1.28 -11.98 -0.54
CA MET A 222 -2.09 -13.08 0.03
C MET A 222 -3.55 -12.70 0.23
N LYS A 223 -3.87 -11.45 0.54
CA LYS A 223 -5.25 -10.95 0.72
C LYS A 223 -5.80 -10.39 -0.59
N LYS A 224 -6.42 -11.28 -1.40
CA LYS A 224 -6.95 -10.94 -2.72
C LYS A 224 -8.14 -9.98 -2.67
N SER A 225 -8.16 -9.02 -3.59
CA SER A 225 -9.28 -8.12 -3.82
C SER A 225 -10.55 -8.83 -4.28
N ARG A 226 -11.70 -8.13 -4.22
CA ARG A 226 -12.97 -8.63 -4.80
C ARG A 226 -12.84 -8.81 -6.31
N SER A 227 -12.12 -7.92 -6.98
CA SER A 227 -11.86 -7.99 -8.42
C SER A 227 -11.04 -9.23 -8.78
N GLU A 228 -10.02 -9.59 -8.02
CA GLU A 228 -9.23 -10.81 -8.22
C GLU A 228 -10.05 -12.08 -7.92
N ASN A 229 -10.86 -12.05 -6.86
CA ASN A 229 -11.78 -13.14 -6.52
C ASN A 229 -12.86 -13.31 -7.58
N PHE A 230 -13.37 -12.20 -8.15
CA PHE A 230 -14.32 -12.24 -9.26
C PHE A 230 -13.71 -12.96 -10.48
N ILE A 231 -12.47 -12.65 -10.85
CA ILE A 231 -11.80 -13.31 -11.98
C ILE A 231 -11.62 -14.80 -11.73
N THR A 232 -11.24 -15.19 -10.51
CA THR A 232 -11.10 -16.60 -10.14
C THR A 232 -12.44 -17.33 -10.23
N LYS A 233 -13.52 -16.72 -9.73
CA LYS A 233 -14.90 -17.27 -9.85
C LYS A 233 -15.37 -17.28 -11.30
N PHE A 234 -15.14 -16.20 -12.04
CA PHE A 234 -15.51 -16.10 -13.45
C PHE A 234 -14.85 -17.22 -14.26
N ALA A 235 -13.55 -17.44 -14.12
CA ALA A 235 -12.85 -18.49 -14.83
C ALA A 235 -13.44 -19.89 -14.52
N ARG A 236 -13.85 -20.15 -13.28
CA ARG A 236 -14.46 -21.42 -12.88
C ARG A 236 -15.76 -21.75 -13.60
N TYR A 237 -16.59 -20.76 -13.91
CA TYR A 237 -17.87 -20.97 -14.63
C TYR A 237 -17.73 -20.76 -16.14
N TYR A 238 -16.91 -19.78 -16.53
CA TYR A 238 -16.71 -19.40 -17.91
C TYR A 238 -16.08 -20.54 -18.73
N THR A 239 -15.02 -21.17 -18.23
CA THR A 239 -14.29 -22.18 -18.99
C THR A 239 -15.15 -23.43 -19.30
N PRO A 240 -15.89 -24.03 -18.37
CA PRO A 240 -16.84 -25.11 -18.71
C PRO A 240 -17.92 -24.65 -19.69
N ALA A 241 -18.51 -23.47 -19.52
CA ALA A 241 -19.51 -22.93 -20.42
C ALA A 241 -19.00 -22.83 -21.87
N VAL A 242 -17.77 -22.34 -22.01
CA VAL A 242 -17.09 -22.27 -23.31
C VAL A 242 -16.83 -23.65 -23.90
N CYS A 243 -16.37 -24.62 -23.11
CA CYS A 243 -16.14 -25.98 -23.59
C CYS A 243 -17.44 -26.63 -24.13
N PHE A 244 -18.55 -26.47 -23.39
CA PHE A 244 -19.84 -26.97 -23.85
C PHE A 244 -20.36 -26.22 -25.08
N SER A 245 -20.14 -24.91 -25.17
CA SER A 245 -20.48 -24.11 -26.35
C SER A 245 -19.66 -24.54 -27.58
N ALA A 246 -18.37 -24.80 -27.41
CA ALA A 246 -17.52 -25.32 -28.47
C ALA A 246 -17.96 -26.71 -28.93
N LEU A 247 -18.33 -27.60 -27.99
CA LEU A 247 -18.86 -28.92 -28.31
C LEU A 247 -20.19 -28.81 -29.09
N ALA A 248 -21.07 -27.91 -28.65
CA ALA A 248 -22.31 -27.62 -29.35
C ALA A 248 -22.06 -27.08 -30.77
N LEU A 249 -21.08 -26.17 -30.92
CA LEU A 249 -20.67 -25.64 -32.23
C LEU A 249 -20.07 -26.72 -33.15
N ALA A 250 -19.39 -27.72 -32.59
CA ALA A 250 -18.85 -28.84 -33.37
C ALA A 250 -19.93 -29.81 -33.86
N ILE A 251 -21.02 -29.98 -33.11
CA ILE A 251 -22.03 -31.04 -33.36
C ILE A 251 -23.32 -30.50 -33.96
N LEU A 252 -23.92 -29.45 -33.39
CA LEU A 252 -25.25 -29.00 -33.78
C LEU A 252 -25.34 -28.51 -35.22
N PRO A 253 -24.46 -27.66 -35.76
CA PRO A 253 -24.57 -27.19 -37.12
C PRO A 253 -24.41 -28.31 -38.18
N PRO A 254 -23.41 -29.24 -38.05
CA PRO A 254 -23.35 -30.41 -38.94
C PRO A 254 -24.62 -31.25 -38.94
N VAL A 255 -25.19 -31.52 -37.76
CA VAL A 255 -26.43 -32.32 -37.63
C VAL A 255 -27.63 -31.59 -38.27
N ILE A 256 -27.79 -30.29 -37.99
CA ILE A 256 -28.86 -29.47 -38.60
C ILE A 256 -28.72 -29.45 -40.12
N ARG A 257 -27.51 -29.32 -40.67
CA ARG A 257 -27.26 -29.36 -42.11
C ARG A 257 -27.63 -30.71 -42.72
N LEU A 258 -27.30 -31.82 -42.03
CA LEU A 258 -27.73 -33.18 -42.48
C LEU A 258 -29.24 -33.32 -42.50
N ILE A 259 -29.93 -32.85 -41.46
CA ILE A 259 -31.40 -32.87 -41.40
C ILE A 259 -32.01 -32.01 -42.51
N ALA A 260 -31.38 -30.90 -42.87
CA ALA A 260 -31.78 -29.99 -43.96
C ALA A 260 -31.38 -30.49 -45.37
N GLY A 261 -30.79 -31.69 -45.48
CA GLY A 261 -30.38 -32.27 -46.77
C GLY A 261 -29.09 -31.69 -47.36
N HIS A 262 -28.30 -30.97 -46.58
CA HIS A 262 -27.02 -30.42 -47.01
C HIS A 262 -25.83 -31.24 -46.51
N ALA A 263 -24.64 -31.07 -47.10
CA ALA A 263 -23.41 -31.68 -46.64
C ALA A 263 -23.08 -31.23 -45.22
N ALA A 264 -22.70 -32.14 -44.32
CA ALA A 264 -22.48 -31.90 -42.90
C ALA A 264 -21.29 -30.94 -42.59
N MET A 265 -20.24 -30.98 -43.40
CA MET A 265 -19.00 -30.17 -43.25
C MET A 265 -18.38 -30.32 -41.86
N TRP A 266 -18.27 -31.55 -41.33
CA TRP A 266 -17.75 -31.84 -39.99
C TRP A 266 -16.40 -31.20 -39.73
N SER A 267 -15.47 -31.29 -40.68
CA SER A 267 -14.11 -30.74 -40.55
C SER A 267 -14.14 -29.24 -40.26
N ASP A 268 -14.95 -28.48 -41.01
CA ASP A 268 -15.03 -27.02 -40.88
C ASP A 268 -15.62 -26.60 -39.52
N TRP A 269 -16.66 -27.29 -39.08
CA TRP A 269 -17.33 -26.98 -37.82
C TRP A 269 -16.49 -27.39 -36.60
N ILE A 270 -15.78 -28.52 -36.68
CA ILE A 270 -14.81 -28.93 -35.65
C ILE A 270 -13.67 -27.91 -35.60
N PHE A 271 -13.14 -27.48 -36.75
CA PHE A 271 -12.11 -26.47 -36.82
C PHE A 271 -12.55 -25.13 -36.19
N ARG A 272 -13.76 -24.66 -36.47
CA ARG A 272 -14.34 -23.46 -35.83
C ARG A 272 -14.49 -23.65 -34.33
N ALA A 273 -14.91 -24.81 -33.86
CA ALA A 273 -15.02 -25.12 -32.45
C ALA A 273 -13.66 -25.11 -31.74
N LEU A 274 -12.61 -25.65 -32.39
CA LEU A 274 -11.24 -25.61 -31.87
C LEU A 274 -10.72 -24.17 -31.81
N THR A 275 -10.95 -23.37 -32.85
CA THR A 275 -10.62 -21.93 -32.86
C THR A 275 -11.34 -21.16 -31.75
N PHE A 276 -12.65 -21.46 -31.56
CA PHE A 276 -13.45 -20.89 -30.49
C PHE A 276 -12.87 -21.22 -29.10
N LEU A 277 -12.37 -22.45 -28.86
CA LEU A 277 -11.71 -22.86 -27.63
C LEU A 277 -10.42 -22.05 -27.37
N VAL A 278 -9.60 -21.87 -28.41
CA VAL A 278 -8.34 -21.12 -28.29
C VAL A 278 -8.58 -19.67 -27.87
N ILE A 279 -9.56 -19.00 -28.54
CA ILE A 279 -9.90 -17.60 -28.24
C ILE A 279 -10.40 -17.42 -26.81
N SER A 280 -11.00 -18.46 -26.25
CA SER A 280 -11.72 -18.37 -24.98
C SER A 280 -10.85 -18.27 -23.73
N CYS A 281 -9.50 -18.43 -23.83
CA CYS A 281 -8.62 -18.29 -22.67
C CYS A 281 -8.71 -16.87 -22.07
N PRO A 282 -9.07 -16.68 -20.79
CA PRO A 282 -9.13 -15.36 -20.18
C PRO A 282 -7.76 -14.82 -19.75
N CYS A 283 -6.68 -15.15 -20.50
CA CYS A 283 -5.28 -14.91 -20.13
C CYS A 283 -5.00 -13.43 -19.78
N ALA A 284 -5.52 -12.49 -20.59
CA ALA A 284 -5.34 -11.05 -20.36
C ALA A 284 -5.91 -10.59 -19.01
N LEU A 285 -7.06 -11.15 -18.59
CA LEU A 285 -7.70 -10.78 -17.31
C LEU A 285 -6.94 -11.35 -16.11
N VAL A 286 -6.59 -12.63 -16.19
CA VAL A 286 -5.91 -13.36 -15.10
C VAL A 286 -4.56 -12.70 -14.74
N ILE A 287 -3.93 -12.04 -15.71
CA ILE A 287 -2.61 -11.43 -15.54
C ILE A 287 -2.70 -9.93 -15.24
N SER A 288 -3.48 -9.18 -16.04
CA SER A 288 -3.45 -7.71 -15.96
C SER A 288 -4.06 -7.17 -14.66
N VAL A 289 -5.04 -7.87 -14.08
CA VAL A 289 -5.72 -7.39 -12.87
C VAL A 289 -4.82 -7.50 -11.64
N PRO A 290 -4.24 -8.67 -11.29
CA PRO A 290 -3.26 -8.73 -10.20
C PRO A 290 -2.07 -7.79 -10.44
N LEU A 291 -1.58 -7.70 -11.68
CA LEU A 291 -0.47 -6.81 -12.02
C LEU A 291 -0.80 -5.33 -11.77
N SER A 292 -2.04 -4.90 -12.06
CA SER A 292 -2.49 -3.53 -11.77
C SER A 292 -2.51 -3.25 -10.26
N PHE A 293 -2.98 -4.20 -9.44
CA PHE A 293 -2.93 -4.07 -7.99
C PHE A 293 -1.51 -4.04 -7.46
N PHE A 294 -0.64 -4.92 -7.93
CA PHE A 294 0.78 -4.89 -7.57
C PHE A 294 1.44 -3.56 -7.93
N ALA A 295 1.13 -3.03 -9.11
CA ALA A 295 1.65 -1.73 -9.51
C ALA A 295 1.12 -0.59 -8.61
N GLY A 296 -0.16 -0.64 -8.23
CA GLY A 296 -0.76 0.32 -7.30
C GLY A 296 -0.16 0.25 -5.89
N ILE A 297 0.03 -0.96 -5.36
CA ILE A 297 0.70 -1.19 -4.06
C ILE A 297 2.15 -0.70 -4.12
N GLY A 298 2.88 -1.00 -5.20
CA GLY A 298 4.24 -0.51 -5.40
C GLY A 298 4.31 1.02 -5.49
N CYS A 299 3.34 1.67 -6.16
CA CYS A 299 3.23 3.13 -6.19
C CYS A 299 2.96 3.70 -4.79
N ALA A 300 2.07 3.09 -4.01
CA ALA A 300 1.79 3.49 -2.63
C ALA A 300 3.05 3.38 -1.76
N SER A 301 3.73 2.24 -1.82
CA SER A 301 4.96 1.98 -1.06
C SER A 301 6.08 2.97 -1.40
N ALA A 302 6.29 3.29 -2.69
CA ALA A 302 7.26 4.31 -3.12
C ALA A 302 6.96 5.73 -2.59
N ASN A 303 5.75 5.95 -2.08
CA ASN A 303 5.34 7.20 -1.44
C ASN A 303 5.22 7.07 0.09
N GLY A 304 5.81 6.05 0.70
CA GLY A 304 5.76 5.83 2.15
C GLY A 304 4.40 5.37 2.67
N ILE A 305 3.59 4.72 1.82
CA ILE A 305 2.26 4.21 2.17
C ILE A 305 2.28 2.69 1.99
N LEU A 306 2.28 1.95 3.08
CA LEU A 306 2.26 0.49 3.07
C LEU A 306 0.83 -0.03 3.06
N VAL A 307 0.48 -0.86 2.09
CA VAL A 307 -0.84 -1.47 1.95
C VAL A 307 -0.72 -2.98 2.11
N LYS A 308 -1.36 -3.56 3.10
CA LYS A 308 -1.26 -4.98 3.46
C LYS A 308 -1.99 -5.95 2.53
N GLY A 309 -2.64 -5.46 1.48
CA GLY A 309 -3.33 -6.33 0.52
C GLY A 309 -4.08 -5.58 -0.56
N SER A 310 -4.31 -6.24 -1.69
CA SER A 310 -5.07 -5.68 -2.81
C SER A 310 -6.54 -5.42 -2.44
N ASN A 311 -7.12 -6.20 -1.50
CA ASN A 311 -8.45 -5.97 -0.96
C ASN A 311 -8.57 -4.63 -0.22
N TYR A 312 -7.53 -4.19 0.49
CA TYR A 312 -7.52 -2.90 1.19
C TYR A 312 -7.36 -1.74 0.23
N LEU A 313 -6.54 -1.90 -0.83
CA LEU A 313 -6.44 -0.91 -1.89
C LEU A 313 -7.78 -0.76 -2.62
N GLU A 314 -8.48 -1.87 -2.93
CA GLU A 314 -9.83 -1.84 -3.51
C GLU A 314 -10.84 -1.21 -2.54
N GLY A 315 -10.83 -1.60 -1.28
CA GLY A 315 -11.70 -1.06 -0.24
C GLY A 315 -11.51 0.45 -0.05
N LEU A 316 -10.27 0.93 -0.04
CA LEU A 316 -9.97 2.35 0.06
C LEU A 316 -10.55 3.14 -1.13
N SER A 317 -10.59 2.57 -2.35
CA SER A 317 -11.28 3.18 -3.49
C SER A 317 -12.78 3.35 -3.26
N ASP A 318 -13.42 2.43 -2.52
CA ASP A 318 -14.86 2.44 -2.23
C ASP A 318 -15.19 3.20 -0.93
N THR A 319 -14.19 3.70 -0.20
CA THR A 319 -14.35 4.45 1.04
C THR A 319 -15.11 5.75 0.81
N LYS A 320 -16.21 5.92 1.56
CA LYS A 320 -17.07 7.11 1.53
C LYS A 320 -17.08 7.86 2.85
N TYR A 321 -16.75 7.19 3.94
CA TYR A 321 -16.66 7.74 5.29
C TYR A 321 -15.22 7.63 5.77
N VAL A 322 -14.64 8.74 6.22
CA VAL A 322 -13.32 8.73 6.84
C VAL A 322 -13.45 9.32 8.22
N VAL A 323 -13.12 8.49 9.20
CA VAL A 323 -13.18 8.82 10.62
C VAL A 323 -11.75 9.00 11.12
N PHE A 324 -11.49 10.09 11.81
CA PHE A 324 -10.18 10.45 12.31
C PHE A 324 -10.18 10.49 13.82
N ASP A 325 -9.14 9.95 14.44
CA ASP A 325 -8.76 10.41 15.77
C ASP A 325 -8.23 11.84 15.68
N LYS A 326 -8.36 12.63 16.75
CA LYS A 326 -7.84 14.00 16.79
C LYS A 326 -6.36 14.02 17.09
N THR A 327 -5.98 13.49 18.26
CA THR A 327 -4.64 13.67 18.86
C THR A 327 -3.61 12.76 18.18
N GLY A 328 -2.46 13.33 17.78
CA GLY A 328 -1.44 12.55 17.07
C GLY A 328 -1.79 12.25 15.60
N THR A 329 -3.04 12.42 15.17
CA THR A 329 -3.53 12.13 13.81
C THR A 329 -3.77 13.41 13.01
N LEU A 330 -4.75 14.22 13.38
CA LEU A 330 -5.03 15.53 12.75
C LEU A 330 -4.19 16.65 13.38
N THR A 331 -3.75 16.44 14.60
CA THR A 331 -2.91 17.34 15.38
C THR A 331 -1.57 16.67 15.69
N LYS A 332 -0.59 17.47 16.12
CA LYS A 332 0.78 16.98 16.40
C LYS A 332 0.88 16.12 17.67
N GLY A 333 -0.16 16.10 18.52
CA GLY A 333 -0.08 15.51 19.85
C GLY A 333 0.87 16.24 20.81
N VAL A 334 1.27 17.44 20.43
CA VAL A 334 2.19 18.28 21.22
C VAL A 334 1.47 19.52 21.66
N PHE A 335 1.47 19.78 22.95
CA PHE A 335 0.92 20.99 23.52
C PHE A 335 1.84 22.18 23.17
N GLU A 336 1.28 23.23 22.60
CA GLU A 336 1.99 24.49 22.35
C GLU A 336 1.18 25.66 22.91
N VAL A 337 1.87 26.71 23.34
CA VAL A 337 1.24 27.96 23.78
C VAL A 337 0.65 28.66 22.55
N THR A 338 -0.67 28.75 22.50
CA THR A 338 -1.41 29.34 21.38
C THR A 338 -1.92 30.75 21.68
N GLY A 339 -1.99 31.13 22.96
CA GLY A 339 -2.41 32.47 23.38
C GLY A 339 -1.82 32.86 24.73
N VAL A 340 -1.46 34.14 24.89
CA VAL A 340 -1.03 34.73 26.17
C VAL A 340 -1.84 36.00 26.38
N TYR A 341 -2.60 36.04 27.45
CA TYR A 341 -3.55 37.09 27.76
C TYR A 341 -3.16 37.75 29.10
N PRO A 342 -2.33 38.83 29.07
CA PRO A 342 -1.92 39.54 30.26
C PRO A 342 -3.03 40.46 30.78
N GLU A 343 -3.12 40.57 32.11
CA GLU A 343 -4.03 41.46 32.78
C GLU A 343 -3.32 42.27 33.90
N ASN A 344 -4.01 43.21 34.49
CA ASN A 344 -3.57 43.99 35.64
C ASN A 344 -2.15 44.64 35.51
N GLY A 345 -1.77 45.02 34.27
CA GLY A 345 -0.50 45.68 33.98
C GLY A 345 0.68 44.76 33.74
N TYR A 346 0.48 43.45 33.71
CA TYR A 346 1.52 42.48 33.31
C TYR A 346 1.71 42.49 31.80
N THR A 347 2.90 42.05 31.36
CA THR A 347 3.26 41.87 29.96
C THR A 347 3.21 40.37 29.60
N LYS A 348 3.12 40.07 28.32
CA LYS A 348 3.18 38.66 27.83
C LYS A 348 4.45 37.96 28.31
N ASP A 349 5.59 38.62 28.19
CA ASP A 349 6.87 38.06 28.61
C ASP A 349 6.96 37.81 30.13
N SER A 350 6.35 38.70 30.95
CA SER A 350 6.33 38.53 32.41
C SER A 350 5.51 37.33 32.84
N ILE A 351 4.32 37.12 32.25
CA ILE A 351 3.46 35.98 32.58
C ILE A 351 4.10 34.66 32.15
N VAL A 352 4.63 34.62 30.92
CA VAL A 352 5.33 33.42 30.42
C VAL A 352 6.55 33.09 31.26
N ARG A 353 7.34 34.10 31.71
CA ARG A 353 8.45 33.92 32.61
C ARG A 353 7.99 33.35 33.95
N LEU A 354 7.01 33.95 34.60
CA LEU A 354 6.46 33.46 35.87
C LEU A 354 5.99 32.01 35.77
N ALA A 355 5.25 31.66 34.68
CA ALA A 355 4.78 30.32 34.46
C ALA A 355 5.95 29.33 34.23
N ALA A 356 6.91 29.67 33.36
CA ALA A 356 8.04 28.80 33.03
C ALA A 356 8.96 28.55 34.25
N TYR A 357 9.20 29.60 35.09
CA TYR A 357 9.96 29.48 36.30
C TYR A 357 9.26 28.62 37.35
N SER A 358 7.96 28.82 37.58
CA SER A 358 7.19 28.02 38.54
C SER A 358 7.12 26.53 38.14
N GLU A 359 7.09 26.23 36.84
CA GLU A 359 7.04 24.88 36.28
C GLU A 359 8.42 24.30 35.95
N SER A 360 9.52 24.93 36.43
CA SER A 360 10.90 24.53 36.07
C SER A 360 11.23 23.08 36.40
N ALA A 361 10.76 22.57 37.52
CA ALA A 361 11.00 21.23 38.02
C ALA A 361 10.02 20.17 37.46
N SER A 362 8.94 20.58 36.80
CA SER A 362 7.91 19.67 36.32
C SER A 362 8.28 19.10 34.94
N SER A 363 8.01 17.80 34.74
CA SER A 363 8.11 17.10 33.45
C SER A 363 6.76 16.98 32.74
N HIS A 364 5.72 17.58 33.26
CA HIS A 364 4.39 17.54 32.66
C HIS A 364 4.38 18.18 31.26
N PRO A 365 3.66 17.64 30.26
CA PRO A 365 3.64 18.19 28.89
C PRO A 365 3.30 19.68 28.80
N ILE A 366 2.40 20.16 29.66
CA ILE A 366 2.05 21.59 29.78
C ILE A 366 3.28 22.41 30.22
N SER A 367 4.00 21.94 31.24
CA SER A 367 5.20 22.59 31.78
C SER A 367 6.33 22.64 30.74
N LEU A 368 6.50 21.55 29.98
CA LEU A 368 7.47 21.51 28.88
C LEU A 368 7.11 22.50 27.77
N SER A 369 5.81 22.65 27.45
CA SER A 369 5.33 23.63 26.49
C SER A 369 5.62 25.08 26.93
N LEU A 370 5.37 25.39 28.20
CA LEU A 370 5.66 26.71 28.79
C LEU A 370 7.15 27.04 28.76
N LYS A 371 8.00 26.08 29.15
CA LYS A 371 9.48 26.21 29.10
C LYS A 371 9.99 26.41 27.68
N LYS A 372 9.48 25.63 26.73
CA LYS A 372 9.81 25.75 25.29
C LYS A 372 9.42 27.12 24.73
N TYR A 373 8.23 27.60 25.08
CA TYR A 373 7.75 28.90 24.61
C TYR A 373 8.55 30.07 25.21
N TYR A 374 8.96 29.95 26.48
CA TYR A 374 9.87 30.93 27.13
C TYR A 374 11.19 31.03 26.39
N GLY A 375 11.78 29.91 25.93
CA GLY A 375 12.94 29.86 25.04
C GLY A 375 14.25 30.43 25.56
N LYS A 376 14.34 30.69 26.88
CA LYS A 376 15.55 31.21 27.56
C LYS A 376 15.90 30.28 28.70
N ASP A 377 17.17 30.32 29.13
CA ASP A 377 17.62 29.58 30.31
C ASP A 377 16.88 30.07 31.56
N ILE A 378 16.45 29.11 32.37
CA ILE A 378 15.78 29.38 33.62
C ILE A 378 16.86 29.44 34.73
N ASP A 379 16.99 30.59 35.39
CA ASP A 379 17.87 30.71 36.54
C ASP A 379 17.23 30.01 37.76
N GLU A 380 17.74 28.83 38.08
CA GLU A 380 17.21 28.00 39.18
C GLU A 380 17.37 28.71 40.55
N ASN A 381 18.31 29.66 40.71
CA ASN A 381 18.47 30.41 41.96
C ASN A 381 17.31 31.41 42.16
N GLY A 382 16.60 31.78 41.09
CA GLY A 382 15.46 32.68 41.17
C GLY A 382 14.15 32.00 41.57
N VAL A 383 14.15 30.68 41.83
CA VAL A 383 12.94 29.92 42.15
C VAL A 383 13.16 29.08 43.41
N THR A 384 12.26 29.24 44.38
CA THR A 384 12.27 28.47 45.62
C THR A 384 10.84 27.97 45.94
N ASP A 385 10.72 27.08 46.90
CA ASP A 385 9.43 26.59 47.47
C ASP A 385 8.46 26.04 46.41
N ILE A 386 8.98 25.35 45.39
CA ILE A 386 8.14 24.71 44.38
C ILE A 386 7.33 23.58 45.03
N LYS A 387 6.00 23.68 44.96
CA LYS A 387 5.04 22.70 45.47
C LYS A 387 4.01 22.38 44.40
N GLU A 388 3.96 21.12 43.97
CA GLU A 388 2.92 20.64 43.08
C GLU A 388 1.61 20.40 43.89
N ILE A 389 0.52 20.96 43.39
CA ILE A 389 -0.85 20.80 43.95
C ILE A 389 -1.58 19.87 43.02
N ALA A 390 -1.70 18.58 43.43
CA ALA A 390 -2.22 17.53 42.59
C ALA A 390 -3.58 17.86 41.97
N GLY A 391 -3.67 17.83 40.63
CA GLY A 391 -4.88 18.13 39.87
C GLY A 391 -5.25 19.62 39.79
N HIS A 392 -4.43 20.54 40.32
CA HIS A 392 -4.74 21.96 40.36
C HIS A 392 -3.66 22.83 39.71
N GLY A 393 -2.38 22.52 39.92
CA GLY A 393 -1.24 23.29 39.39
C GLY A 393 -0.04 23.31 40.31
N VAL A 394 0.73 24.38 40.25
CA VAL A 394 1.99 24.56 41.00
C VAL A 394 1.99 25.90 41.77
N SER A 395 2.51 25.87 42.97
CA SER A 395 2.87 27.06 43.78
C SER A 395 4.40 27.12 43.88
N ALA A 396 4.99 28.28 43.60
CA ALA A 396 6.42 28.53 43.73
C ALA A 396 6.69 29.94 44.23
N ALA A 397 7.89 30.20 44.76
CA ALA A 397 8.35 31.54 44.98
C ALA A 397 9.34 31.92 43.86
N VAL A 398 8.96 32.89 43.04
CA VAL A 398 9.79 33.42 41.95
C VAL A 398 10.26 34.82 42.32
N ASP A 399 11.54 35.05 42.36
CA ASP A 399 12.17 36.29 42.83
C ASP A 399 11.62 36.75 44.22
N GLY A 400 11.34 35.77 45.10
CA GLY A 400 10.83 36.02 46.47
C GLY A 400 9.31 36.31 46.53
N LYS A 401 8.58 36.29 45.42
CA LYS A 401 7.14 36.47 45.36
C LYS A 401 6.41 35.15 45.15
N ARG A 402 5.29 34.96 45.81
CA ARG A 402 4.46 33.77 45.66
C ARG A 402 3.76 33.78 44.32
N VAL A 403 4.04 32.80 43.48
CA VAL A 403 3.43 32.60 42.17
C VAL A 403 2.62 31.32 42.18
N LEU A 404 1.39 31.41 41.69
CA LEU A 404 0.52 30.26 41.46
C LEU A 404 0.27 30.09 39.95
N VAL A 405 0.48 28.89 39.47
CA VAL A 405 0.28 28.51 38.07
C VAL A 405 -0.60 27.29 38.04
N GLY A 406 -1.78 27.37 37.42
CA GLY A 406 -2.67 26.21 37.42
C GLY A 406 -4.06 26.49 36.79
N ASN A 407 -4.99 25.61 37.07
CA ASN A 407 -6.36 25.68 36.52
C ASN A 407 -7.22 26.68 37.33
N LEU A 408 -8.46 26.91 36.82
CA LEU A 408 -9.41 27.82 37.45
C LEU A 408 -9.81 27.39 38.87
N LYS A 409 -9.77 26.10 39.20
CA LYS A 409 -10.06 25.61 40.56
C LYS A 409 -9.03 26.10 41.55
N LEU A 410 -7.75 26.06 41.19
CA LEU A 410 -6.65 26.61 42.04
C LEU A 410 -6.89 28.11 42.35
N MET A 411 -7.28 28.87 41.32
CA MET A 411 -7.54 30.31 41.51
C MET A 411 -8.72 30.55 42.44
N LYS A 412 -9.79 29.74 42.31
CA LYS A 412 -10.97 29.85 43.19
C LYS A 412 -10.68 29.45 44.63
N GLU A 413 -9.91 28.39 44.86
CA GLU A 413 -9.51 27.96 46.21
C GLU A 413 -8.62 28.98 46.93
N GLU A 414 -7.74 29.63 46.19
CA GLU A 414 -6.86 30.69 46.71
C GLU A 414 -7.55 32.10 46.69
N HIS A 415 -8.86 32.16 46.44
CA HIS A 415 -9.67 33.37 46.42
C HIS A 415 -9.19 34.44 45.43
N ILE A 416 -8.57 34.04 44.32
CA ILE A 416 -8.10 34.96 43.29
C ILE A 416 -9.22 35.20 42.28
N ALA A 417 -9.62 36.46 42.13
CA ALA A 417 -10.66 36.85 41.18
C ALA A 417 -10.09 36.83 39.75
N VAL A 418 -10.61 35.95 38.91
CA VAL A 418 -10.26 35.84 37.47
C VAL A 418 -11.28 36.69 36.70
N SER A 419 -10.79 37.66 35.93
CA SER A 419 -11.60 38.63 35.22
C SER A 419 -12.22 38.08 33.92
N THR A 420 -11.50 37.16 33.27
CA THR A 420 -11.95 36.59 32.00
C THR A 420 -11.69 35.08 31.97
N GLU A 421 -12.76 34.30 31.77
CA GLU A 421 -12.64 32.86 31.57
C GLU A 421 -12.45 32.58 30.07
N HIS A 422 -11.35 31.95 29.71
CA HIS A 422 -11.09 31.46 28.36
C HIS A 422 -11.44 29.96 28.28
N ASN A 423 -12.13 29.56 27.23
CA ASN A 423 -12.58 28.19 27.02
C ASN A 423 -11.91 27.54 25.78
N GLU A 424 -10.83 28.16 25.28
CA GLU A 424 -10.22 27.81 23.98
C GLU A 424 -9.07 26.79 24.06
N GLY A 425 -9.09 25.87 24.99
CA GLY A 425 -8.04 24.87 25.20
C GLY A 425 -7.76 24.63 26.67
N THR A 426 -6.57 24.13 27.00
CA THR A 426 -6.12 24.05 28.39
C THR A 426 -5.65 25.42 28.80
N VAL A 427 -6.39 26.06 29.71
CA VAL A 427 -6.06 27.38 30.22
C VAL A 427 -5.25 27.26 31.50
N VAL A 428 -4.06 27.84 31.51
CA VAL A 428 -3.19 27.95 32.66
C VAL A 428 -3.26 29.39 33.19
N TYR A 429 -3.86 29.55 34.35
CA TYR A 429 -3.98 30.83 35.02
C TYR A 429 -2.72 31.11 35.85
N VAL A 430 -2.27 32.37 35.86
CA VAL A 430 -1.07 32.82 36.58
C VAL A 430 -1.45 33.93 37.53
N SER A 431 -0.96 33.83 38.77
CA SER A 431 -1.07 34.89 39.76
C SER A 431 0.23 35.13 40.49
N GLU A 432 0.47 36.36 40.92
CA GLU A 432 1.63 36.79 41.73
C GLU A 432 1.16 37.51 42.98
N ASP A 433 1.58 37.08 44.15
CA ASP A 433 1.21 37.63 45.47
C ASP A 433 -0.31 37.85 45.63
N GLY A 434 -1.10 36.85 45.19
CA GLY A 434 -2.58 36.89 45.28
C GLY A 434 -3.27 37.80 44.27
N LYS A 435 -2.52 38.38 43.32
CA LYS A 435 -3.11 39.16 42.20
C LYS A 435 -3.12 38.36 40.94
N TYR A 436 -4.24 38.35 40.24
CA TYR A 436 -4.34 37.72 38.94
C TYR A 436 -3.44 38.43 37.91
N ALA A 437 -2.51 37.73 37.32
CA ALA A 437 -1.57 38.27 36.33
C ALA A 437 -2.09 38.09 34.88
N GLY A 438 -2.85 37.02 34.64
CA GLY A 438 -3.40 36.68 33.34
C GLY A 438 -3.43 35.16 33.11
N CYS A 439 -3.68 34.77 31.89
CA CYS A 439 -3.69 33.34 31.53
C CYS A 439 -2.89 33.05 30.28
N ILE A 440 -2.50 31.78 30.15
CA ILE A 440 -1.81 31.20 29.00
C ILE A 440 -2.72 30.08 28.47
N VAL A 441 -3.05 30.13 27.20
CA VAL A 441 -3.83 29.09 26.52
C VAL A 441 -2.86 28.16 25.81
N ILE A 442 -3.02 26.89 26.11
CA ILE A 442 -2.21 25.81 25.55
C ILE A 442 -3.14 24.88 24.79
N SER A 443 -2.81 24.58 23.57
CA SER A 443 -3.61 23.72 22.71
C SER A 443 -2.74 22.78 21.90
N ASP A 444 -3.30 21.67 21.52
CA ASP A 444 -2.72 20.78 20.52
C ASP A 444 -2.84 21.43 19.14
N VAL A 445 -1.74 21.42 18.39
CA VAL A 445 -1.61 22.16 17.12
C VAL A 445 -1.97 21.27 15.95
N VAL A 446 -2.82 21.76 15.05
CA VAL A 446 -3.17 21.08 13.80
C VAL A 446 -1.92 20.85 12.95
N LYS A 447 -1.77 19.64 12.41
CA LYS A 447 -0.66 19.32 11.50
C LYS A 447 -0.76 20.14 10.20
N PRO A 448 0.39 20.52 9.62
CA PRO A 448 0.41 21.07 8.26
C PRO A 448 -0.34 20.13 7.30
N ASN A 449 -0.88 20.67 6.22
CA ASN A 449 -1.59 19.91 5.19
C ASN A 449 -2.91 19.22 5.60
N THR A 450 -3.32 19.21 6.87
CA THR A 450 -4.59 18.58 7.29
C THR A 450 -5.79 19.10 6.51
N LYS A 451 -5.94 20.41 6.41
CA LYS A 451 -7.04 21.03 5.65
C LYS A 451 -7.00 20.68 4.16
N LEU A 452 -5.80 20.65 3.57
CA LEU A 452 -5.60 20.21 2.19
C LEU A 452 -6.01 18.75 2.02
N ALA A 453 -5.54 17.87 2.91
CA ALA A 453 -5.86 16.44 2.89
C ALA A 453 -7.36 16.18 2.90
N LEU A 454 -8.11 16.85 3.79
CA LEU A 454 -9.56 16.71 3.88
C LEU A 454 -10.27 17.19 2.60
N SER A 455 -9.83 18.31 2.03
CA SER A 455 -10.39 18.82 0.78
C SER A 455 -10.13 17.86 -0.41
N GLU A 456 -8.95 17.30 -0.50
CA GLU A 456 -8.59 16.32 -1.55
C GLU A 456 -9.34 14.99 -1.36
N LEU A 457 -9.57 14.53 -0.13
CA LEU A 457 -10.40 13.35 0.14
C LEU A 457 -11.83 13.53 -0.41
N LYS A 458 -12.43 14.70 -0.20
CA LYS A 458 -13.76 15.04 -0.74
C LYS A 458 -13.76 15.05 -2.28
N LYS A 459 -12.73 15.60 -2.92
CA LYS A 459 -12.55 15.54 -4.39
C LYS A 459 -12.43 14.11 -4.92
N HIS A 460 -11.84 13.22 -4.13
CA HIS A 460 -11.70 11.79 -4.49
C HIS A 460 -12.89 10.93 -4.05
N GLY A 461 -14.04 11.55 -3.72
CA GLY A 461 -15.32 10.90 -3.56
C GLY A 461 -15.62 10.43 -2.15
N VAL A 462 -14.95 10.94 -1.12
CA VAL A 462 -15.36 10.83 0.28
C VAL A 462 -16.61 11.70 0.49
N LYS A 463 -17.67 11.13 1.05
CA LYS A 463 -18.93 11.80 1.30
C LYS A 463 -18.92 12.56 2.62
N LYS A 464 -18.25 12.00 3.63
CA LYS A 464 -18.28 12.50 4.99
C LYS A 464 -16.96 12.25 5.72
N THR A 465 -16.50 13.28 6.43
CA THR A 465 -15.36 13.24 7.33
C THR A 465 -15.84 13.43 8.76
N VAL A 466 -15.37 12.60 9.69
CA VAL A 466 -15.79 12.59 11.10
C VAL A 466 -14.56 12.65 11.98
N MET A 467 -14.60 13.43 13.06
CA MET A 467 -13.55 13.46 14.08
C MET A 467 -14.07 12.87 15.39
N LEU A 468 -13.31 11.95 15.97
CA LEU A 468 -13.53 11.41 17.31
C LEU A 468 -12.46 11.92 18.26
N THR A 469 -12.85 12.38 19.45
CA THR A 469 -11.90 12.87 20.46
C THR A 469 -12.42 12.73 21.88
N GLY A 470 -11.51 12.55 22.83
CA GLY A 470 -11.82 12.65 24.26
C GLY A 470 -11.86 14.08 24.80
N ASP A 471 -11.50 15.07 23.99
CA ASP A 471 -11.49 16.48 24.40
C ASP A 471 -12.89 17.03 24.65
N SER A 472 -12.94 18.19 25.34
CA SER A 472 -14.16 18.94 25.51
C SER A 472 -14.77 19.38 24.18
N LYS A 473 -16.10 19.48 24.15
CA LYS A 473 -16.85 19.89 22.95
C LYS A 473 -16.32 21.20 22.35
N ALA A 474 -16.05 22.21 23.16
CA ALA A 474 -15.56 23.52 22.69
C ALA A 474 -14.20 23.42 21.97
N ALA A 475 -13.26 22.62 22.49
CA ALA A 475 -11.97 22.41 21.88
C ALA A 475 -12.08 21.61 20.57
N ALA A 476 -12.93 20.61 20.54
CA ALA A 476 -13.18 19.77 19.37
C ALA A 476 -13.85 20.56 18.23
N ASP A 477 -14.88 21.34 18.54
CA ASP A 477 -15.63 22.16 17.56
C ASP A 477 -14.72 23.23 16.91
N ARG A 478 -13.79 23.83 17.68
CA ARG A 478 -12.81 24.78 17.15
C ARG A 478 -11.89 24.14 16.10
N VAL A 479 -11.28 23.00 16.46
CA VAL A 479 -10.40 22.28 15.53
C VAL A 479 -11.16 21.87 14.28
N ALA A 480 -12.37 21.36 14.43
CA ALA A 480 -13.21 20.96 13.31
C ALA A 480 -13.54 22.11 12.36
N ALA A 481 -13.87 23.29 12.91
CA ALA A 481 -14.13 24.49 12.11
C ALA A 481 -12.88 24.97 11.35
N GLU A 482 -11.71 24.90 11.99
CA GLU A 482 -10.43 25.28 11.39
C GLU A 482 -10.08 24.42 10.17
N ILE A 483 -10.24 23.08 10.28
CA ILE A 483 -9.83 22.13 9.24
C ILE A 483 -10.94 21.76 8.27
N GLY A 484 -12.19 22.05 8.59
CA GLY A 484 -13.36 21.80 7.73
C GLY A 484 -13.87 20.35 7.76
N ILE A 485 -13.90 19.74 8.95
CA ILE A 485 -14.51 18.42 9.21
C ILE A 485 -16.05 18.55 9.24
N ASP A 486 -16.75 17.49 8.77
CA ASP A 486 -18.21 17.54 8.62
C ASP A 486 -18.98 17.21 9.91
N GLU A 487 -18.42 16.35 10.77
CA GLU A 487 -19.05 15.88 12.01
C GLU A 487 -18.01 15.64 13.11
N VAL A 488 -18.38 15.94 14.35
CA VAL A 488 -17.51 15.80 15.52
C VAL A 488 -18.22 15.07 16.64
N HIS A 489 -17.55 14.10 17.24
CA HIS A 489 -17.94 13.47 18.49
C HIS A 489 -16.84 13.70 19.52
N SER A 490 -17.17 14.42 20.57
CA SER A 490 -16.27 14.83 21.66
C SER A 490 -16.57 14.10 22.95
N GLU A 491 -15.69 14.25 23.95
CA GLU A 491 -15.84 13.70 25.30
C GLU A 491 -15.95 12.17 25.34
N LEU A 492 -15.34 11.48 24.35
CA LEU A 492 -15.41 10.05 24.19
C LEU A 492 -14.32 9.33 25.00
N LEU A 493 -14.71 8.29 25.69
CA LEU A 493 -13.79 7.27 26.21
C LEU A 493 -13.35 6.32 25.09
N PRO A 494 -12.25 5.56 25.25
CA PRO A 494 -11.79 4.65 24.20
C PRO A 494 -12.85 3.64 23.72
N ALA A 495 -13.69 3.12 24.61
CA ALA A 495 -14.79 2.22 24.26
C ALA A 495 -15.90 2.92 23.46
N ASP A 496 -16.14 4.21 23.74
CA ASP A 496 -17.16 5.00 23.03
C ASP A 496 -16.75 5.26 21.59
N LYS A 497 -15.44 5.43 21.31
CA LYS A 497 -14.92 5.56 19.94
C LYS A 497 -15.30 4.35 19.08
N VAL A 498 -15.16 3.13 19.61
CA VAL A 498 -15.56 1.90 18.91
C VAL A 498 -17.06 1.92 18.62
N SER A 499 -17.88 2.24 19.62
CA SER A 499 -19.34 2.30 19.47
C SER A 499 -19.79 3.34 18.43
N GLU A 500 -19.13 4.51 18.35
CA GLU A 500 -19.43 5.52 17.34
C GLU A 500 -19.07 5.03 15.92
N VAL A 501 -17.93 4.35 15.77
CA VAL A 501 -17.55 3.73 14.48
C VAL A 501 -18.58 2.67 14.08
N GLU A 502 -19.06 1.84 15.01
CA GLU A 502 -20.10 0.84 14.72
C GLU A 502 -21.41 1.48 14.25
N LYS A 503 -21.85 2.55 14.92
CA LYS A 503 -23.03 3.32 14.47
C LYS A 503 -22.88 3.88 13.05
N LEU A 504 -21.67 4.31 12.67
CA LEU A 504 -21.38 4.79 11.32
C LEU A 504 -21.33 3.64 10.31
N LEU A 505 -20.81 2.47 10.71
CA LEU A 505 -20.80 1.26 9.89
C LEU A 505 -22.21 0.77 9.57
N ASP A 506 -23.16 0.90 10.52
CA ASP A 506 -24.56 0.50 10.33
C ASP A 506 -25.33 1.48 9.41
N LYS A 507 -24.93 2.75 9.38
CA LYS A 507 -25.58 3.79 8.57
C LYS A 507 -25.15 3.81 7.10
N LYS A 508 -23.99 3.23 6.76
CA LYS A 508 -23.47 3.26 5.38
C LYS A 508 -24.19 2.27 4.46
N GLU A 509 -24.19 2.54 3.17
CA GLU A 509 -24.68 1.59 2.16
C GLU A 509 -23.79 0.33 2.08
N PRO A 510 -24.32 -0.84 1.70
CA PRO A 510 -23.57 -2.11 1.69
C PRO A 510 -22.29 -2.10 0.84
N LYS A 511 -22.24 -1.26 -0.21
CA LYS A 511 -21.07 -1.11 -1.09
C LYS A 511 -20.07 -0.06 -0.63
N GLU A 512 -20.46 0.79 0.30
CA GLU A 512 -19.61 1.84 0.83
C GLU A 512 -18.69 1.29 1.91
N LYS A 513 -17.52 1.90 2.03
CA LYS A 513 -16.52 1.55 3.03
C LYS A 513 -16.26 2.72 3.96
N LEU A 514 -15.95 2.41 5.21
CA LEU A 514 -15.52 3.33 6.24
C LEU A 514 -14.04 3.07 6.54
N ALA A 515 -13.22 4.11 6.46
CA ALA A 515 -11.84 4.08 6.94
C ALA A 515 -11.75 4.81 8.27
N PHE A 516 -10.99 4.24 9.21
CA PHE A 516 -10.58 4.91 10.45
C PHE A 516 -9.10 5.23 10.37
N VAL A 517 -8.72 6.43 10.78
CA VAL A 517 -7.33 6.92 10.80
C VAL A 517 -6.96 7.28 12.22
N GLY A 518 -5.90 6.69 12.75
CA GLY A 518 -5.41 6.90 14.10
C GLY A 518 -3.89 6.73 14.20
N ASP A 519 -3.32 6.99 15.39
CA ASP A 519 -1.88 6.79 15.67
C ASP A 519 -1.52 5.31 15.92
N GLY A 520 -2.51 4.46 16.14
CA GLY A 520 -2.39 3.01 16.27
C GLY A 520 -2.02 2.49 17.67
N ILE A 521 -1.54 3.32 18.58
CA ILE A 521 -1.17 2.86 19.93
C ILE A 521 -2.42 2.71 20.79
N ASN A 522 -3.24 3.74 20.85
CA ASN A 522 -4.46 3.76 21.67
C ASN A 522 -5.70 3.32 20.88
N ASP A 523 -5.66 3.39 19.56
CA ASP A 523 -6.80 3.19 18.67
C ASP A 523 -6.82 1.81 17.99
N ALA A 524 -5.94 0.87 18.37
CA ALA A 524 -5.88 -0.48 17.79
C ALA A 524 -7.24 -1.21 17.74
N PRO A 525 -8.10 -1.15 18.77
CA PRO A 525 -9.44 -1.73 18.71
C PRO A 525 -10.34 -1.08 17.64
N VAL A 526 -10.24 0.24 17.47
CA VAL A 526 -11.03 1.00 16.49
C VAL A 526 -10.52 0.74 15.07
N LEU A 527 -9.19 0.73 14.87
CA LEU A 527 -8.53 0.38 13.60
C LEU A 527 -8.99 -1.00 13.09
N SER A 528 -9.00 -1.99 13.98
CA SER A 528 -9.41 -3.36 13.64
C SER A 528 -10.91 -3.49 13.38
N ARG A 529 -11.74 -2.59 13.91
CA ARG A 529 -13.20 -2.63 13.77
C ARG A 529 -13.70 -1.97 12.50
N ALA A 530 -12.98 -0.98 11.98
CA ALA A 530 -13.31 -0.30 10.74
C ALA A 530 -13.24 -1.24 9.51
N ASP A 531 -13.86 -0.88 8.40
CA ASP A 531 -13.65 -1.61 7.14
C ASP A 531 -12.19 -1.53 6.67
N ILE A 532 -11.52 -0.41 6.98
CA ILE A 532 -10.11 -0.17 6.69
C ILE A 532 -9.50 0.62 7.84
N GLY A 533 -8.52 0.05 8.52
CA GLY A 533 -7.70 0.74 9.50
C GLY A 533 -6.48 1.38 8.86
N ILE A 534 -6.24 2.67 9.10
CA ILE A 534 -5.08 3.42 8.61
C ILE A 534 -4.31 3.95 9.82
N ALA A 535 -3.07 3.50 10.01
CA ALA A 535 -2.19 4.01 11.05
C ALA A 535 -1.28 5.11 10.49
N MET A 536 -1.13 6.22 11.25
CA MET A 536 -0.23 7.33 10.93
C MET A 536 1.02 7.32 11.81
N GLY A 537 2.16 7.76 11.23
CA GLY A 537 3.40 7.94 11.99
C GLY A 537 3.94 6.64 12.60
N ALA A 538 3.61 5.49 12.02
CA ALA A 538 3.85 4.18 12.62
C ALA A 538 5.33 3.72 12.58
N LEU A 539 6.27 4.57 12.17
CA LEU A 539 7.70 4.30 12.28
C LEU A 539 8.08 4.13 13.74
N GLY A 540 8.29 2.87 14.16
CA GLY A 540 8.65 2.52 15.54
C GLY A 540 7.51 1.94 16.39
N SER A 541 6.25 1.93 15.94
CA SER A 541 5.13 1.31 16.64
C SER A 541 4.73 -0.02 16.01
N ASP A 542 5.28 -1.12 16.50
CA ASP A 542 4.94 -2.47 16.04
C ASP A 542 3.44 -2.77 16.19
N ALA A 543 2.82 -2.33 17.28
CA ALA A 543 1.39 -2.51 17.53
C ALA A 543 0.52 -1.79 16.50
N ALA A 544 0.88 -0.57 16.09
CA ALA A 544 0.19 0.17 15.06
C ALA A 544 0.31 -0.50 13.69
N ILE A 545 1.54 -0.95 13.37
CA ILE A 545 1.81 -1.69 12.14
C ILE A 545 0.96 -2.96 12.11
N GLU A 546 0.82 -3.71 13.19
CA GLU A 546 0.07 -4.96 13.24
C GLU A 546 -1.44 -4.74 13.10
N ALA A 547 -1.99 -3.77 13.80
CA ALA A 547 -3.43 -3.51 13.87
C ALA A 547 -4.03 -2.89 12.60
N ALA A 548 -3.26 -2.08 11.86
CA ALA A 548 -3.76 -1.37 10.68
C ALA A 548 -3.67 -2.20 9.39
N ASP A 549 -4.54 -1.90 8.44
CA ASP A 549 -4.55 -2.46 7.07
C ASP A 549 -3.68 -1.65 6.10
N ILE A 550 -3.55 -0.36 6.38
CA ILE A 550 -2.70 0.60 5.66
C ILE A 550 -1.88 1.35 6.70
N VAL A 551 -0.59 1.50 6.44
CA VAL A 551 0.35 2.17 7.34
C VAL A 551 0.99 3.33 6.61
N LEU A 552 0.89 4.53 7.16
CA LEU A 552 1.60 5.71 6.70
C LEU A 552 2.90 5.81 7.48
N MET A 553 4.02 5.84 6.76
CA MET A 553 5.35 5.77 7.37
C MET A 553 5.78 7.09 8.02
N ASP A 554 5.16 8.17 7.60
CA ASP A 554 5.34 9.51 8.16
C ASP A 554 4.05 10.05 8.77
N ASP A 555 4.17 11.25 9.31
CA ASP A 555 3.11 11.93 10.07
C ASP A 555 2.33 12.96 9.23
N ASP A 556 2.45 12.91 7.87
CA ASP A 556 1.78 13.86 6.98
C ASP A 556 0.35 13.40 6.62
N PRO A 557 -0.71 14.12 7.02
CA PRO A 557 -2.08 13.83 6.65
C PRO A 557 -2.34 13.82 5.12
N ALA A 558 -1.52 14.50 4.31
CA ALA A 558 -1.63 14.50 2.86
C ALA A 558 -1.48 13.09 2.26
N LYS A 559 -0.76 12.20 2.92
CA LYS A 559 -0.60 10.80 2.51
C LYS A 559 -1.92 10.02 2.49
N ILE A 560 -2.90 10.38 3.34
CA ILE A 560 -4.23 9.75 3.35
C ILE A 560 -4.94 10.03 2.03
N SER A 561 -4.94 11.28 1.60
CA SER A 561 -5.56 11.68 0.33
C SER A 561 -4.81 11.10 -0.87
N LEU A 562 -3.49 11.01 -0.80
CA LEU A 562 -2.66 10.36 -1.82
C LEU A 562 -2.95 8.85 -1.92
N ALA A 563 -3.08 8.15 -0.79
CA ALA A 563 -3.46 6.74 -0.75
C ALA A 563 -4.81 6.50 -1.45
N LYS A 564 -5.80 7.34 -1.13
CA LYS A 564 -7.12 7.33 -1.78
C LYS A 564 -7.02 7.55 -3.29
N LYS A 565 -6.22 8.52 -3.73
CA LYS A 565 -6.00 8.85 -5.14
C LYS A 565 -5.35 7.69 -5.90
N ILE A 566 -4.31 7.06 -5.33
CA ILE A 566 -3.64 5.87 -5.89
C ILE A 566 -4.64 4.74 -6.04
N SER A 567 -5.44 4.50 -5.01
CA SER A 567 -6.47 3.47 -4.97
C SER A 567 -7.50 3.65 -6.10
N VAL A 568 -8.10 4.83 -6.21
CA VAL A 568 -9.08 5.16 -7.27
C VAL A 568 -8.46 5.01 -8.67
N HIS A 569 -7.21 5.47 -8.85
CA HIS A 569 -6.49 5.34 -10.12
C HIS A 569 -6.24 3.88 -10.50
N THR A 570 -5.79 3.07 -9.55
CA THR A 570 -5.54 1.64 -9.75
C THR A 570 -6.82 0.91 -10.16
N LEU A 571 -7.92 1.16 -9.45
CA LEU A 571 -9.22 0.55 -9.77
C LEU A 571 -9.76 0.98 -11.14
N LYS A 572 -9.52 2.22 -11.55
CA LYS A 572 -9.86 2.68 -12.90
C LYS A 572 -9.14 1.84 -13.95
N ILE A 573 -7.83 1.63 -13.79
CA ILE A 573 -7.01 0.81 -14.71
C ILE A 573 -7.50 -0.64 -14.72
N VAL A 574 -7.82 -1.21 -13.55
CA VAL A 574 -8.39 -2.57 -13.45
C VAL A 574 -9.69 -2.67 -14.25
N ARG A 575 -10.61 -1.73 -14.09
CA ARG A 575 -11.89 -1.70 -14.81
C ARG A 575 -11.69 -1.51 -16.33
N GLU A 576 -10.77 -0.64 -16.74
CA GLU A 576 -10.39 -0.45 -18.15
C GLU A 576 -9.90 -1.77 -18.76
N ASN A 577 -9.00 -2.48 -18.07
CA ASN A 577 -8.45 -3.76 -18.54
C ASN A 577 -9.53 -4.84 -18.64
N ILE A 578 -10.42 -4.95 -17.65
CA ILE A 578 -11.52 -5.90 -17.65
C ILE A 578 -12.46 -5.61 -18.83
N ALA A 579 -12.91 -4.38 -18.99
CA ALA A 579 -13.83 -3.99 -20.04
C ALA A 579 -13.24 -4.22 -21.44
N PHE A 580 -11.98 -3.78 -21.64
CA PHE A 580 -11.28 -3.96 -22.91
C PHE A 580 -11.08 -5.42 -23.28
N ALA A 581 -10.60 -6.25 -22.33
CA ALA A 581 -10.36 -7.66 -22.57
C ALA A 581 -11.67 -8.42 -22.87
N LEU A 582 -12.75 -8.15 -22.14
CA LEU A 582 -14.05 -8.80 -22.38
C LEU A 582 -14.66 -8.38 -23.71
N LEU A 583 -14.58 -7.10 -24.08
CA LEU A 583 -15.12 -6.58 -25.33
C LEU A 583 -14.41 -7.22 -26.55
N VAL A 584 -13.08 -7.16 -26.60
CA VAL A 584 -12.32 -7.74 -27.72
C VAL A 584 -12.57 -9.25 -27.81
N LYS A 585 -12.64 -9.92 -26.66
CA LYS A 585 -12.90 -11.35 -26.59
C LYS A 585 -14.28 -11.72 -27.14
N ALA A 586 -15.32 -10.98 -26.76
CA ALA A 586 -16.68 -11.19 -27.29
C ALA A 586 -16.72 -11.05 -28.83
N VAL A 587 -16.07 -10.01 -29.37
CA VAL A 587 -15.95 -9.80 -30.81
C VAL A 587 -15.21 -10.96 -31.48
N CYS A 588 -14.07 -11.39 -30.95
CA CYS A 588 -13.31 -12.52 -31.53
C CYS A 588 -14.07 -13.84 -31.49
N LEU A 589 -14.82 -14.13 -30.42
CA LEU A 589 -15.64 -15.32 -30.31
C LEU A 589 -16.76 -15.34 -31.36
N VAL A 590 -17.43 -14.23 -31.58
CA VAL A 590 -18.46 -14.09 -32.62
C VAL A 590 -17.85 -14.31 -34.01
N LEU A 591 -16.74 -13.64 -34.34
CA LEU A 591 -16.04 -13.78 -35.61
C LEU A 591 -15.57 -15.23 -35.88
N SER A 592 -15.13 -15.91 -34.82
CA SER A 592 -14.74 -17.32 -34.90
C SER A 592 -15.93 -18.25 -35.16
N ALA A 593 -17.04 -18.05 -34.46
CA ALA A 593 -18.26 -18.84 -34.64
C ALA A 593 -18.83 -18.70 -36.06
N VAL A 594 -18.79 -17.50 -36.63
CA VAL A 594 -19.21 -17.24 -38.03
C VAL A 594 -18.19 -17.79 -39.04
N GLY A 595 -16.94 -18.09 -38.62
CA GLY A 595 -15.90 -18.65 -39.49
C GLY A 595 -15.10 -17.60 -40.27
N ILE A 596 -15.13 -16.33 -39.83
CA ILE A 596 -14.35 -15.24 -40.43
C ILE A 596 -12.93 -15.25 -39.85
N ALA A 597 -12.77 -15.51 -38.53
CA ALA A 597 -11.48 -15.56 -37.89
C ALA A 597 -10.84 -16.95 -38.02
N ASN A 598 -9.59 -16.98 -38.49
CA ASN A 598 -8.78 -18.18 -38.43
C ASN A 598 -8.04 -18.25 -37.08
N MET A 599 -7.48 -19.43 -36.75
CA MET A 599 -6.86 -19.70 -35.46
C MET A 599 -5.63 -18.82 -35.21
N GLY A 600 -4.82 -18.50 -36.23
CA GLY A 600 -3.67 -17.65 -36.12
C GLY A 600 -4.00 -16.18 -35.75
N VAL A 601 -5.02 -15.60 -36.44
CA VAL A 601 -5.52 -14.25 -36.12
C VAL A 601 -6.11 -14.19 -34.71
N ALA A 602 -6.81 -15.26 -34.32
CA ALA A 602 -7.43 -15.39 -33.02
C ALA A 602 -6.39 -15.30 -31.86
N ILE A 603 -5.29 -16.04 -31.98
CA ILE A 603 -4.22 -16.03 -30.99
C ILE A 603 -3.47 -14.70 -30.99
N PHE A 604 -3.19 -14.15 -32.18
CA PHE A 604 -2.55 -12.85 -32.29
C PHE A 604 -3.37 -11.76 -31.59
N ALA A 605 -4.71 -11.79 -31.73
CA ALA A 605 -5.59 -10.89 -31.02
C ALA A 605 -5.55 -11.10 -29.49
N ASP A 606 -5.57 -12.35 -29.00
CA ASP A 606 -5.54 -12.66 -27.56
C ASP A 606 -4.20 -12.21 -26.91
N VAL A 607 -3.08 -12.53 -27.55
CA VAL A 607 -1.74 -12.07 -27.10
C VAL A 607 -1.63 -10.54 -27.17
N GLY A 608 -2.18 -9.92 -28.23
CA GLY A 608 -2.19 -8.46 -28.37
C GLY A 608 -2.97 -7.78 -27.25
N VAL A 609 -4.15 -8.28 -26.94
CA VAL A 609 -4.97 -7.78 -25.82
C VAL A 609 -4.22 -7.92 -24.49
N MET A 610 -3.57 -9.05 -24.26
CA MET A 610 -2.77 -9.26 -23.05
C MET A 610 -1.62 -8.24 -22.95
N VAL A 611 -0.86 -8.01 -24.02
CA VAL A 611 0.24 -7.05 -24.04
C VAL A 611 -0.26 -5.63 -23.76
N VAL A 612 -1.34 -5.21 -24.41
CA VAL A 612 -1.96 -3.89 -24.17
C VAL A 612 -2.42 -3.76 -22.72
N ALA A 613 -3.09 -4.77 -22.17
CA ALA A 613 -3.57 -4.75 -20.78
C ALA A 613 -2.42 -4.72 -19.76
N VAL A 614 -1.31 -5.42 -20.03
CA VAL A 614 -0.09 -5.37 -19.20
C VAL A 614 0.57 -3.98 -19.27
N ILE A 615 0.68 -3.39 -20.45
CA ILE A 615 1.21 -2.03 -20.59
C ILE A 615 0.30 -1.03 -19.85
N ASN A 616 -1.02 -1.16 -19.98
CA ASN A 616 -1.97 -0.31 -19.25
C ASN A 616 -1.82 -0.47 -17.73
N ALA A 617 -1.62 -1.69 -17.23
CA ALA A 617 -1.39 -1.97 -15.81
C ALA A 617 -0.15 -1.21 -15.25
N THR A 618 0.91 -1.04 -16.05
CA THR A 618 2.10 -0.30 -15.61
C THR A 618 1.85 1.20 -15.37
N ARG A 619 0.76 1.76 -15.86
CA ARG A 619 0.37 3.16 -15.59
C ARG A 619 0.09 3.40 -14.11
N ALA A 620 -0.32 2.37 -13.37
CA ALA A 620 -0.54 2.46 -11.93
C ALA A 620 0.74 2.81 -11.13
N LEU A 621 1.94 2.57 -11.68
CA LEU A 621 3.22 2.96 -11.08
C LEU A 621 3.54 4.46 -11.19
N ARG A 622 2.84 5.23 -12.03
CA ARG A 622 3.26 6.57 -12.45
C ARG A 622 2.53 7.73 -11.76
N LEU A 623 1.78 7.46 -10.71
CA LEU A 623 1.09 8.52 -9.98
C LEU A 623 2.09 9.21 -9.03
N LYS A 624 2.62 10.37 -9.44
CA LYS A 624 3.41 11.24 -8.56
C LYS A 624 2.50 12.18 -7.77
N ASN A 625 2.89 12.47 -6.55
CA ASN A 625 2.26 13.54 -5.78
C ASN A 625 2.57 14.88 -6.49
N LYS A 626 1.55 15.64 -6.90
CA LYS A 626 1.71 17.02 -7.39
C LYS A 626 1.62 17.97 -6.19
N THR A 627 2.41 17.72 -5.17
CA THR A 627 2.65 18.68 -4.09
C THR A 627 4.03 19.30 -4.31
N GLU A 628 4.19 19.99 -5.42
CA GLU A 628 5.17 21.05 -5.67
C GLU A 628 4.45 22.24 -6.29
#